data_05489ffaa455f5df98a274355b11b4b8
#
_entry.id   05489ffaa455f5df98a274355b11b4b8
#
_cell.length_a   1.000
_cell.length_b   1.000
_cell.length_c   1.000
_cell.angle_alpha   90.00
_cell.angle_beta   90.00
_cell.angle_gamma   90.00
#
_symmetry.space_group_name_H-M   'P 1'
#
loop_
_entity.id
_entity.type
_entity.pdbx_description
1 polymer ?
#
loop_
_entity_poly.entity_id
_entity_poly.type
_entity_poly.pdbx_seq_one_letter_code
_entity_poly.pdbx_strand_id
1 'polypeptide(L)'
;MTDIFKEIINKSDVKYLTNFISYFWFTHGYSVYNCMLIYAQRPGAVLLATEKQWEKYYSRFVRNDVTPIVIMKPFGPIEFIYDYSDTYGDTEIFPKNVYDYRNENIKDWWVDEMVNSLGFHGILYLEKNFGTIQHGELRILEKPFEYEYYLKNGDKKKIKTDCCITLNPQKSKHTKFLSIIHELGHLFCGHLKRGEYTPKALKFDERNELSNYQIEAEAEFVTEMVLGVLGVEYDPTSYLDGYNAAEENKINYTELIKVIDNVLKLVPKCIGGKWEP
;
A
#
# COMPACT_ATOMS: atom_id res chain seq x y z
N MET A 1 -4.04 5.42 -24.40
CA MET A 1 -3.82 6.42 -23.34
C MET A 1 -2.64 5.92 -22.53
N THR A 2 -1.55 6.68 -22.50
CA THR A 2 -0.32 6.25 -21.79
C THR A 2 -0.64 6.25 -20.29
N ASP A 3 -0.30 5.17 -19.58
CA ASP A 3 -0.47 5.10 -18.13
C ASP A 3 0.59 6.02 -17.49
N ILE A 4 0.15 7.18 -17.00
CA ILE A 4 1.02 8.19 -16.40
C ILE A 4 1.82 7.61 -15.22
N PHE A 5 1.24 6.68 -14.47
CA PHE A 5 1.93 6.06 -13.34
C PHE A 5 3.03 5.11 -13.80
N LYS A 6 2.85 4.42 -14.93
CA LYS A 6 3.91 3.64 -15.55
C LYS A 6 5.12 4.52 -15.90
N GLU A 7 4.87 5.70 -16.46
CA GLU A 7 5.97 6.61 -16.79
C GLU A 7 6.70 7.12 -15.54
N ILE A 8 5.96 7.43 -14.48
CA ILE A 8 6.54 7.87 -13.21
C ILE A 8 7.41 6.77 -12.63
N ILE A 9 6.89 5.54 -12.50
CA ILE A 9 7.60 4.40 -11.93
C ILE A 9 8.89 4.11 -12.71
N ASN A 10 8.82 4.08 -14.02
CA ASN A 10 9.98 3.80 -14.87
C ASN A 10 11.05 4.89 -14.87
N LYS A 11 10.69 6.14 -14.56
CA LYS A 11 11.61 7.29 -14.56
C LYS A 11 12.11 7.69 -13.18
N SER A 12 11.49 7.20 -12.12
CA SER A 12 11.80 7.59 -10.76
C SER A 12 12.75 6.59 -10.09
N ASP A 13 13.55 7.09 -9.16
CA ASP A 13 14.17 6.25 -8.16
C ASP A 13 13.05 5.70 -7.25
N VAL A 14 12.89 4.38 -7.23
CA VAL A 14 11.82 3.70 -6.48
C VAL A 14 11.91 4.04 -4.99
N LYS A 15 13.12 4.12 -4.44
CA LYS A 15 13.34 4.48 -3.04
C LYS A 15 12.90 5.92 -2.74
N TYR A 16 13.19 6.86 -3.62
CA TYR A 16 12.72 8.24 -3.48
C TYR A 16 11.18 8.30 -3.59
N LEU A 17 10.60 7.62 -4.58
CA LEU A 17 9.16 7.59 -4.80
C LEU A 17 8.41 6.99 -3.59
N THR A 18 8.88 5.87 -3.06
CA THR A 18 8.24 5.22 -1.91
C THR A 18 8.39 6.04 -0.63
N ASN A 19 9.51 6.75 -0.43
CA ASN A 19 9.66 7.69 0.68
C ASN A 19 8.73 8.90 0.55
N PHE A 20 8.56 9.44 -0.66
CA PHE A 20 7.59 10.50 -0.92
C PHE A 20 6.16 10.05 -0.57
N ILE A 21 5.76 8.88 -1.06
CA ILE A 21 4.46 8.29 -0.75
C ILE A 21 4.32 8.06 0.75
N SER A 22 5.32 7.46 1.40
CA SER A 22 5.36 7.20 2.83
C SER A 22 5.13 8.47 3.63
N TYR A 23 5.84 9.55 3.31
CA TYR A 23 5.71 10.83 3.99
C TYR A 23 4.27 11.34 3.95
N PHE A 24 3.67 11.47 2.79
CA PHE A 24 2.31 12.01 2.67
C PHE A 24 1.23 11.04 3.15
N TRP A 25 1.45 9.73 3.04
CA TRP A 25 0.54 8.73 3.56
C TRP A 25 0.47 8.76 5.10
N PHE A 26 1.63 8.86 5.80
CA PHE A 26 1.68 8.90 7.25
C PHE A 26 1.30 10.27 7.84
N THR A 27 1.71 11.37 7.22
CA THR A 27 1.53 12.72 7.80
C THR A 27 0.20 13.36 7.41
N HIS A 28 -0.29 13.12 6.21
CA HIS A 28 -1.51 13.74 5.68
C HIS A 28 -2.67 12.75 5.52
N GLY A 29 -2.41 11.45 5.62
CA GLY A 29 -3.42 10.41 5.40
C GLY A 29 -3.91 10.33 3.94
N TYR A 30 -3.11 10.80 2.99
CA TYR A 30 -3.45 10.68 1.57
C TYR A 30 -3.33 9.22 1.12
N SER A 31 -4.22 8.79 0.22
CA SER A 31 -4.08 7.50 -0.45
C SER A 31 -2.82 7.46 -1.30
N VAL A 32 -2.28 6.27 -1.55
CA VAL A 32 -1.13 6.10 -2.47
C VAL A 32 -1.47 6.68 -3.84
N TYR A 33 -2.71 6.50 -4.29
CA TYR A 33 -3.19 7.09 -5.54
C TYR A 33 -3.05 8.63 -5.55
N ASN A 34 -3.47 9.31 -4.48
CA ASN A 34 -3.31 10.75 -4.35
C ASN A 34 -1.84 11.15 -4.21
N CYS A 35 -1.02 10.40 -3.48
CA CYS A 35 0.42 10.65 -3.41
C CYS A 35 1.07 10.58 -4.80
N MET A 36 0.68 9.62 -5.64
CA MET A 36 1.13 9.52 -7.03
C MET A 36 0.66 10.70 -7.90
N LEU A 37 -0.58 11.17 -7.71
CA LEU A 37 -1.06 12.38 -8.39
C LEU A 37 -0.28 13.64 -7.97
N ILE A 38 0.05 13.75 -6.68
CA ILE A 38 0.88 14.85 -6.16
C ILE A 38 2.28 14.77 -6.76
N TYR A 39 2.89 13.59 -6.74
CA TYR A 39 4.22 13.37 -7.31
C TYR A 39 4.29 13.73 -8.80
N ALA A 40 3.27 13.32 -9.56
CA ALA A 40 3.17 13.64 -11.00
C ALA A 40 3.15 15.15 -11.28
N GLN A 41 2.55 15.94 -10.39
CA GLN A 41 2.37 17.39 -10.54
C GLN A 41 3.49 18.18 -9.85
N ARG A 42 3.98 17.70 -8.71
CA ARG A 42 4.99 18.36 -7.89
C ARG A 42 5.86 17.35 -7.12
N PRO A 43 6.88 16.75 -7.76
CA PRO A 43 7.72 15.73 -7.09
C PRO A 43 8.55 16.28 -5.91
N GLY A 44 8.71 17.61 -5.80
CA GLY A 44 9.39 18.27 -4.69
C GLY A 44 8.45 18.89 -3.64
N ALA A 45 7.16 18.53 -3.61
CA ALA A 45 6.22 19.04 -2.61
C ALA A 45 6.62 18.64 -1.20
N VAL A 46 6.55 19.54 -0.22
CA VAL A 46 7.02 19.30 1.14
C VAL A 46 5.94 19.42 2.22
N LEU A 47 5.01 20.36 2.08
CA LEU A 47 3.91 20.55 3.00
C LEU A 47 2.68 21.02 2.24
N LEU A 48 1.61 20.26 2.31
CA LEU A 48 0.43 20.44 1.49
C LEU A 48 -0.80 20.79 2.34
N ALA A 49 -1.51 21.82 1.91
CA ALA A 49 -2.80 22.17 2.50
C ALA A 49 -3.70 22.87 1.48
N THR A 50 -5.00 22.89 1.74
CA THR A 50 -5.93 23.75 1.01
C THR A 50 -5.68 25.23 1.34
N GLU A 51 -6.10 26.14 0.47
CA GLU A 51 -5.98 27.59 0.70
C GLU A 51 -6.55 28.01 2.06
N LYS A 52 -7.75 27.49 2.39
CA LYS A 52 -8.38 27.75 3.72
C LYS A 52 -7.56 27.23 4.91
N GLN A 53 -6.88 26.09 4.74
CA GLN A 53 -6.02 25.53 5.79
C GLN A 53 -4.73 26.36 5.93
N TRP A 54 -4.15 26.83 4.82
CA TRP A 54 -3.01 27.72 4.83
C TRP A 54 -3.29 28.99 5.62
N GLU A 55 -4.41 29.63 5.35
CA GLU A 55 -4.84 30.84 6.07
C GLU A 55 -5.12 30.54 7.57
N LYS A 56 -5.94 29.53 7.83
CA LYS A 56 -6.46 29.25 9.17
C LYS A 56 -5.43 28.71 10.15
N TYR A 57 -4.59 27.77 9.72
CA TYR A 57 -3.69 27.03 10.61
C TYR A 57 -2.23 27.50 10.54
N TYR A 58 -1.84 28.10 9.43
CA TYR A 58 -0.46 28.50 9.22
C TYR A 58 -0.27 30.00 9.07
N SER A 59 -1.35 30.81 9.05
CA SER A 59 -1.31 32.25 8.80
C SER A 59 -0.55 32.61 7.53
N ARG A 60 -0.70 31.78 6.49
CA ARG A 60 -0.06 31.94 5.20
C ARG A 60 -1.10 32.05 4.10
N PHE A 61 -0.78 32.76 3.05
CA PHE A 61 -1.67 33.03 1.94
C PHE A 61 -1.10 32.44 0.64
N VAL A 62 -1.97 31.84 -0.18
CA VAL A 62 -1.58 31.32 -1.48
C VAL A 62 -1.32 32.47 -2.43
N ARG A 63 -0.25 32.40 -3.20
CA ARG A 63 0.06 33.40 -4.25
C ARG A 63 -0.93 33.27 -5.40
N ASN A 64 -1.28 34.42 -6.01
CA ASN A 64 -2.29 34.46 -7.08
C ASN A 64 -1.84 33.84 -8.41
N ASP A 65 -0.53 33.65 -8.60
CA ASP A 65 0.09 33.21 -9.85
C ASP A 65 0.47 31.72 -9.87
N VAL A 66 0.05 30.96 -8.85
CA VAL A 66 0.41 29.54 -8.73
C VAL A 66 -0.70 28.61 -9.20
N THR A 67 -0.29 27.49 -9.78
CA THR A 67 -1.20 26.43 -10.21
C THR A 67 -1.40 25.45 -9.03
N PRO A 68 -2.66 25.17 -8.64
CA PRO A 68 -2.94 24.21 -7.58
C PRO A 68 -2.55 22.79 -8.00
N ILE A 69 -2.20 21.98 -7.01
CA ILE A 69 -2.10 20.53 -7.16
C ILE A 69 -3.51 19.96 -7.02
N VAL A 70 -3.89 19.07 -7.93
CA VAL A 70 -5.22 18.47 -7.98
C VAL A 70 -5.17 17.04 -7.43
N ILE A 71 -6.01 16.76 -6.43
CA ILE A 71 -6.17 15.42 -5.87
C ILE A 71 -7.64 14.99 -5.91
N MET A 72 -7.89 13.68 -5.73
CA MET A 72 -9.23 13.10 -5.72
C MET A 72 -9.82 13.10 -4.32
N LYS A 73 -11.11 13.43 -4.20
CA LYS A 73 -11.88 13.26 -2.94
C LYS A 73 -12.64 11.94 -2.91
N PRO A 74 -12.81 11.32 -1.74
CA PRO A 74 -13.56 10.05 -1.64
C PRO A 74 -14.99 10.11 -2.17
N PHE A 75 -15.68 11.23 -2.05
CA PHE A 75 -17.09 11.42 -2.47
C PHE A 75 -17.29 12.75 -3.21
N GLY A 76 -16.23 13.33 -3.71
CA GLY A 76 -16.25 14.59 -4.43
C GLY A 76 -15.46 14.51 -5.74
N PRO A 77 -15.58 15.50 -6.63
CA PRO A 77 -14.87 15.43 -7.89
C PRO A 77 -13.36 15.56 -7.69
N ILE A 78 -12.91 16.63 -7.08
CA ILE A 78 -11.49 16.96 -6.89
C ILE A 78 -11.31 17.89 -5.69
N GLU A 79 -10.07 18.03 -5.23
CA GLU A 79 -9.62 19.04 -4.27
C GLU A 79 -8.38 19.75 -4.79
N PHE A 80 -8.32 21.05 -4.55
CA PHE A 80 -7.16 21.86 -4.83
C PHE A 80 -6.34 22.03 -3.57
N ILE A 81 -5.06 21.68 -3.64
CA ILE A 81 -4.10 21.85 -2.57
C ILE A 81 -2.88 22.59 -3.09
N TYR A 82 -2.13 23.21 -2.20
CA TYR A 82 -0.98 24.03 -2.49
C TYR A 82 0.18 23.63 -1.62
N ASP A 83 1.38 23.65 -2.18
CA ASP A 83 2.60 23.39 -1.43
C ASP A 83 3.04 24.65 -0.66
N TYR A 84 3.82 24.45 0.41
CA TYR A 84 4.44 25.56 1.16
C TYR A 84 5.11 26.58 0.25
N SER A 85 5.81 26.14 -0.79
CA SER A 85 6.47 26.98 -1.76
C SER A 85 5.52 27.87 -2.58
N ASP A 86 4.23 27.55 -2.60
CA ASP A 86 3.18 28.33 -3.28
C ASP A 86 2.60 29.44 -2.41
N THR A 87 3.06 29.56 -1.17
CA THR A 87 2.49 30.48 -0.17
C THR A 87 3.47 31.56 0.27
N TYR A 88 2.93 32.61 0.89
CA TYR A 88 3.70 33.65 1.56
C TYR A 88 3.09 33.95 2.94
N GLY A 89 3.88 34.48 3.85
CA GLY A 89 3.49 34.83 5.21
C GLY A 89 4.71 34.89 6.12
N ASP A 90 4.54 35.46 7.32
CA ASP A 90 5.64 35.70 8.26
C ASP A 90 6.07 34.46 9.04
N THR A 91 5.27 33.41 9.01
CA THR A 91 5.58 32.16 9.71
C THR A 91 6.46 31.29 8.84
N GLU A 92 7.72 31.10 9.25
CA GLU A 92 8.59 30.10 8.66
C GLU A 92 8.23 28.72 9.22
N ILE A 93 7.74 27.84 8.35
CA ILE A 93 7.43 26.44 8.66
C ILE A 93 8.35 25.61 7.76
N PHE A 94 9.44 25.11 8.34
CA PHE A 94 10.29 24.15 7.63
C PHE A 94 9.97 22.75 8.15
N PRO A 95 9.36 21.87 7.32
CA PRO A 95 9.29 20.47 7.65
C PRO A 95 10.72 19.95 7.77
N LYS A 96 11.07 19.47 8.96
CA LYS A 96 12.37 18.81 9.17
C LYS A 96 12.34 17.47 8.45
N ASN A 97 13.46 17.12 7.81
CA ASN A 97 13.70 15.78 7.25
C ASN A 97 12.63 15.30 6.25
N VAL A 98 12.29 16.14 5.29
CA VAL A 98 11.37 15.75 4.21
C VAL A 98 12.09 14.73 3.32
N TYR A 99 11.52 13.53 3.23
CA TYR A 99 12.00 12.40 2.42
C TYR A 99 13.32 11.78 2.88
N ASP A 100 13.68 11.89 4.17
CA ASP A 100 14.78 11.11 4.72
C ASP A 100 14.53 9.63 4.46
N TYR A 101 15.56 8.95 3.94
CA TYR A 101 15.48 7.52 3.70
C TYR A 101 15.27 6.78 5.00
N ARG A 102 14.17 6.07 5.06
CA ARG A 102 13.84 5.21 6.18
C ARG A 102 14.35 3.82 5.88
N ASN A 103 15.01 3.23 6.85
CA ASN A 103 15.43 1.84 6.81
C ASN A 103 14.92 1.16 8.07
N GLU A 104 13.68 0.64 7.98
CA GLU A 104 13.01 -0.05 9.07
C GLU A 104 13.31 -1.55 9.00
N ASN A 105 13.68 -2.11 10.12
CA ASN A 105 13.76 -3.55 10.26
C ASN A 105 12.38 -4.12 10.65
N ILE A 106 11.95 -5.17 9.98
CA ILE A 106 10.74 -5.91 10.35
C ILE A 106 10.91 -6.47 11.75
N LYS A 107 10.05 -6.07 12.67
CA LYS A 107 10.04 -6.50 14.07
C LYS A 107 9.16 -7.73 14.24
N ASP A 108 9.51 -8.63 15.12
CA ASP A 108 8.76 -9.88 15.33
C ASP A 108 7.27 -9.64 15.60
N TRP A 109 6.96 -8.61 16.40
CA TRP A 109 5.58 -8.27 16.72
C TRP A 109 4.75 -7.75 15.54
N TRP A 110 5.38 -7.31 14.43
CA TRP A 110 4.67 -6.91 13.21
C TRP A 110 3.85 -8.05 12.63
N VAL A 111 4.37 -9.28 12.68
CA VAL A 111 3.65 -10.47 12.21
C VAL A 111 2.39 -10.70 13.05
N ASP A 112 2.51 -10.59 14.37
CA ASP A 112 1.40 -10.83 15.28
C ASP A 112 0.29 -9.78 15.09
N GLU A 113 0.66 -8.49 14.91
CA GLU A 113 -0.29 -7.42 14.58
C GLU A 113 -0.91 -7.60 13.19
N MET A 114 -0.15 -8.05 12.19
CA MET A 114 -0.71 -8.37 10.87
C MET A 114 -1.70 -9.52 10.94
N VAL A 115 -1.38 -10.62 11.64
CA VAL A 115 -2.28 -11.77 11.83
C VAL A 115 -3.59 -11.34 12.50
N ASN A 116 -3.51 -10.47 13.53
CA ASN A 116 -4.69 -9.90 14.16
C ASN A 116 -5.52 -9.05 13.16
N SER A 117 -4.85 -8.24 12.34
CA SER A 117 -5.52 -7.45 11.32
C SER A 117 -6.19 -8.31 10.25
N LEU A 118 -5.51 -9.35 9.75
CA LEU A 118 -6.09 -10.32 8.83
C LEU A 118 -7.40 -10.91 9.40
N GLY A 119 -7.36 -11.36 10.65
CA GLY A 119 -8.53 -11.91 11.34
C GLY A 119 -9.69 -10.90 11.41
N PHE A 120 -9.41 -9.63 11.72
CA PHE A 120 -10.43 -8.57 11.74
C PHE A 120 -11.07 -8.34 10.36
N HIS A 121 -10.30 -8.46 9.29
CA HIS A 121 -10.74 -8.24 7.90
C HIS A 121 -11.30 -9.49 7.22
N GLY A 122 -11.44 -10.59 7.94
CA GLY A 122 -12.02 -11.82 7.39
C GLY A 122 -11.06 -12.60 6.50
N ILE A 123 -9.79 -12.59 6.84
CA ILE A 123 -8.77 -13.44 6.23
C ILE A 123 -8.26 -14.39 7.30
N LEU A 124 -8.52 -15.69 7.13
CA LEU A 124 -8.06 -16.71 8.05
C LEU A 124 -6.55 -16.91 7.93
N TYR A 125 -5.84 -16.91 9.05
CA TYR A 125 -4.42 -17.24 9.10
C TYR A 125 -4.24 -18.67 9.63
N LEU A 126 -3.47 -19.47 8.92
CA LEU A 126 -3.10 -20.82 9.32
C LEU A 126 -1.58 -21.03 9.17
N GLU A 127 -1.08 -22.03 9.89
CA GLU A 127 0.29 -22.50 9.71
C GLU A 127 0.30 -23.95 9.23
N LYS A 128 1.12 -24.24 8.21
CA LYS A 128 1.31 -25.58 7.66
C LYS A 128 2.75 -25.73 7.18
N ASN A 129 3.34 -26.87 7.47
CA ASN A 129 4.67 -27.19 6.97
C ASN A 129 4.61 -27.55 5.48
N PHE A 130 5.24 -26.73 4.66
CA PHE A 130 5.36 -26.92 3.20
C PHE A 130 6.76 -27.44 2.79
N GLY A 131 7.60 -27.86 3.76
CA GLY A 131 9.00 -28.17 3.51
C GLY A 131 9.87 -26.90 3.47
N THR A 132 10.97 -26.94 2.74
CA THR A 132 11.97 -25.86 2.78
C THR A 132 11.75 -24.75 1.74
N ILE A 133 11.10 -25.04 0.63
CA ILE A 133 11.00 -24.14 -0.53
C ILE A 133 9.84 -23.16 -0.39
N GLN A 134 8.64 -23.66 -0.15
CA GLN A 134 7.44 -22.81 -0.12
C GLN A 134 7.33 -22.02 1.18
N HIS A 135 7.04 -20.71 1.08
CA HIS A 135 6.92 -19.80 2.22
C HIS A 135 5.47 -19.67 2.71
N GLY A 136 4.53 -19.60 1.79
CA GLY A 136 3.11 -19.45 2.07
C GLY A 136 2.24 -19.77 0.86
N GLU A 137 0.95 -19.66 1.04
CA GLU A 137 -0.06 -19.72 -0.03
C GLU A 137 -1.35 -19.01 0.37
N LEU A 138 -1.98 -18.34 -0.60
CA LEU A 138 -3.34 -17.82 -0.50
C LEU A 138 -4.31 -18.85 -1.10
N ARG A 139 -5.41 -19.15 -0.40
CA ARG A 139 -6.44 -20.07 -0.89
C ARG A 139 -7.84 -19.54 -0.63
N ILE A 140 -8.75 -19.86 -1.54
CA ILE A 140 -10.19 -19.75 -1.29
C ILE A 140 -10.71 -21.15 -0.89
N LEU A 141 -11.31 -21.22 0.28
CA LEU A 141 -11.81 -22.47 0.88
C LEU A 141 -13.13 -22.87 0.21
N GLU A 142 -13.31 -24.15 -0.09
CA GLU A 142 -14.58 -24.68 -0.62
C GLU A 142 -15.74 -24.50 0.34
N LYS A 143 -15.45 -24.59 1.65
CA LYS A 143 -16.43 -24.38 2.71
C LYS A 143 -15.98 -23.20 3.57
N PRO A 144 -16.86 -22.20 3.77
CA PRO A 144 -16.51 -21.06 4.60
C PRO A 144 -16.29 -21.46 6.05
N PHE A 145 -15.40 -20.76 6.72
CA PHE A 145 -15.09 -20.90 8.12
C PHE A 145 -15.70 -19.76 8.93
N GLU A 146 -16.24 -20.05 10.10
CA GLU A 146 -16.81 -19.05 11.03
C GLU A 146 -15.98 -19.01 12.30
N TYR A 147 -15.68 -17.79 12.79
CA TYR A 147 -15.00 -17.57 14.05
C TYR A 147 -15.47 -16.29 14.75
N GLU A 148 -15.22 -16.21 16.06
CA GLU A 148 -15.45 -14.99 16.83
C GLU A 148 -14.14 -14.18 16.91
N TYR A 149 -14.19 -12.93 16.49
CA TYR A 149 -13.10 -11.98 16.66
C TYR A 149 -13.41 -11.06 17.84
N TYR A 150 -12.45 -10.89 18.73
CA TYR A 150 -12.58 -10.06 19.92
C TYR A 150 -12.03 -8.66 19.62
N LEU A 151 -12.88 -7.65 19.74
CA LEU A 151 -12.49 -6.26 19.62
C LEU A 151 -11.76 -5.78 20.88
N LYS A 152 -10.94 -4.73 20.76
CA LYS A 152 -10.20 -4.13 21.90
C LYS A 152 -11.09 -3.65 23.05
N ASN A 153 -12.36 -3.32 22.81
CA ASN A 153 -13.36 -2.94 23.81
C ASN A 153 -14.05 -4.15 24.47
N GLY A 154 -13.68 -5.38 24.12
CA GLY A 154 -14.26 -6.61 24.64
C GLY A 154 -15.47 -7.14 23.87
N ASP A 155 -15.99 -6.39 22.90
CA ASP A 155 -17.09 -6.86 22.05
C ASP A 155 -16.63 -7.98 21.13
N LYS A 156 -17.58 -8.83 20.74
CA LYS A 156 -17.36 -9.94 19.83
C LYS A 156 -17.98 -9.66 18.46
N LYS A 157 -17.23 -9.96 17.41
CA LYS A 157 -17.71 -9.92 16.03
C LYS A 157 -17.65 -11.33 15.45
N LYS A 158 -18.78 -11.85 14.99
CA LYS A 158 -18.78 -13.10 14.21
C LYS A 158 -18.31 -12.78 12.78
N ILE A 159 -17.31 -13.51 12.33
CA ILE A 159 -16.74 -13.38 11.00
C ILE A 159 -16.91 -14.71 10.28
N LYS A 160 -17.43 -14.65 9.06
CA LYS A 160 -17.49 -15.77 8.14
C LYS A 160 -16.60 -15.47 6.95
N THR A 161 -15.72 -16.38 6.62
CA THR A 161 -14.74 -16.22 5.54
C THR A 161 -14.50 -17.52 4.81
N ASP A 162 -14.15 -17.41 3.55
CA ASP A 162 -13.60 -18.46 2.69
C ASP A 162 -12.16 -18.15 2.25
N CYS A 163 -11.59 -17.02 2.68
CA CYS A 163 -10.25 -16.60 2.35
C CYS A 163 -9.25 -17.02 3.44
N CYS A 164 -8.17 -17.66 3.04
CA CYS A 164 -7.16 -18.18 3.94
C CYS A 164 -5.74 -17.93 3.41
N ILE A 165 -4.90 -17.33 4.26
CA ILE A 165 -3.44 -17.29 4.07
C ILE A 165 -2.81 -18.34 4.98
N THR A 166 -2.04 -19.26 4.40
CA THR A 166 -1.33 -20.30 5.11
C THR A 166 0.16 -20.08 4.97
N LEU A 167 0.89 -19.99 6.11
CA LEU A 167 2.33 -19.78 6.09
C LEU A 167 3.07 -21.00 6.67
N ASN A 168 4.34 -21.11 6.25
CA ASN A 168 5.25 -22.12 6.77
C ASN A 168 5.75 -21.73 8.18
N PRO A 169 5.45 -22.50 9.24
CA PRO A 169 5.88 -22.18 10.61
C PRO A 169 7.39 -22.13 10.79
N GLN A 170 8.15 -22.83 9.94
CA GLN A 170 9.63 -22.91 10.03
C GLN A 170 10.34 -21.64 9.52
N LYS A 171 9.60 -20.73 8.84
CA LYS A 171 10.20 -19.49 8.34
C LYS A 171 10.34 -18.44 9.45
N SER A 172 11.32 -17.57 9.29
CA SER A 172 11.52 -16.44 10.21
C SER A 172 10.33 -15.50 10.23
N LYS A 173 10.16 -14.74 11.30
CA LYS A 173 9.12 -13.69 11.36
C LYS A 173 9.28 -12.67 10.23
N HIS A 174 10.51 -12.32 9.88
CA HIS A 174 10.80 -11.48 8.71
C HIS A 174 10.20 -12.08 7.43
N THR A 175 10.54 -13.32 7.09
CA THR A 175 10.00 -14.00 5.90
C THR A 175 8.48 -14.14 5.95
N LYS A 176 7.90 -14.43 7.11
CA LYS A 176 6.44 -14.50 7.28
C LYS A 176 5.76 -13.17 6.97
N PHE A 177 6.33 -12.04 7.44
CA PHE A 177 5.78 -10.72 7.14
C PHE A 177 5.80 -10.42 5.65
N LEU A 178 6.93 -10.65 4.98
CA LEU A 178 7.04 -10.50 3.52
C LEU A 178 6.00 -11.36 2.79
N SER A 179 5.89 -12.64 3.17
CA SER A 179 4.92 -13.56 2.56
C SER A 179 3.47 -13.08 2.77
N ILE A 180 3.11 -12.54 3.93
CA ILE A 180 1.75 -11.98 4.15
C ILE A 180 1.47 -10.87 3.15
N ILE A 181 2.40 -9.93 2.98
CA ILE A 181 2.22 -8.81 2.05
C ILE A 181 2.08 -9.31 0.61
N HIS A 182 2.90 -10.27 0.21
CA HIS A 182 2.87 -10.90 -1.12
C HIS A 182 1.53 -11.61 -1.39
N GLU A 183 1.05 -12.43 -0.44
CA GLU A 183 -0.25 -13.11 -0.57
C GLU A 183 -1.43 -12.13 -0.59
N LEU A 184 -1.33 -11.00 0.12
CA LEU A 184 -2.29 -9.91 0.00
C LEU A 184 -2.23 -9.23 -1.38
N GLY A 185 -1.05 -9.14 -1.98
CA GLY A 185 -0.89 -8.74 -3.38
C GLY A 185 -1.72 -9.62 -4.31
N HIS A 186 -1.56 -10.94 -4.23
CA HIS A 186 -2.39 -11.88 -5.01
C HIS A 186 -3.89 -11.70 -4.76
N LEU A 187 -4.30 -11.57 -3.49
CA LEU A 187 -5.70 -11.42 -3.13
C LEU A 187 -6.32 -10.18 -3.77
N PHE A 188 -5.65 -9.05 -3.64
CA PHE A 188 -6.18 -7.76 -4.08
C PHE A 188 -5.96 -7.48 -5.57
N CYS A 189 -5.00 -8.12 -6.22
CA CYS A 189 -4.88 -8.15 -7.68
C CYS A 189 -5.94 -9.05 -8.34
N GLY A 190 -6.66 -9.87 -7.57
CA GLY A 190 -7.70 -10.75 -8.11
C GLY A 190 -7.14 -11.96 -8.86
N HIS A 191 -5.99 -12.47 -8.44
CA HIS A 191 -5.33 -13.63 -9.05
C HIS A 191 -6.04 -14.95 -8.77
N LEU A 192 -6.95 -14.97 -7.78
CA LEU A 192 -7.78 -16.13 -7.46
C LEU A 192 -9.26 -15.82 -7.68
N LYS A 193 -10.00 -16.84 -8.10
CA LYS A 193 -11.46 -16.75 -8.15
C LYS A 193 -12.01 -16.54 -6.74
N ARG A 194 -12.80 -15.50 -6.58
CA ARG A 194 -13.37 -15.13 -5.27
C ARG A 194 -14.46 -16.10 -4.85
N GLY A 195 -14.51 -16.39 -3.55
CA GLY A 195 -15.64 -17.00 -2.90
C GLY A 195 -16.69 -15.98 -2.46
N GLU A 196 -17.76 -16.47 -1.87
CA GLU A 196 -18.89 -15.65 -1.41
C GLU A 196 -18.51 -14.70 -0.26
N TYR A 197 -17.59 -15.14 0.61
CA TYR A 197 -17.18 -14.45 1.85
C TYR A 197 -15.76 -13.87 1.77
N THR A 198 -15.15 -13.90 0.61
CA THR A 198 -13.85 -13.28 0.38
C THR A 198 -13.97 -11.75 0.57
N PRO A 199 -13.05 -11.10 1.29
CA PRO A 199 -13.08 -9.66 1.51
C PRO A 199 -13.30 -8.87 0.22
N LYS A 200 -14.34 -8.02 0.22
CA LYS A 200 -14.78 -7.26 -0.97
C LYS A 200 -13.94 -6.01 -1.24
N ALA A 201 -12.77 -5.89 -0.65
CA ALA A 201 -11.99 -4.66 -0.67
C ALA A 201 -11.68 -4.13 -2.09
N LEU A 202 -11.79 -4.94 -3.13
CA LEU A 202 -11.64 -4.51 -4.52
C LEU A 202 -12.62 -5.21 -5.46
N LYS A 203 -13.21 -4.39 -6.33
CA LYS A 203 -13.86 -4.83 -7.55
C LYS A 203 -12.78 -4.95 -8.64
N PHE A 204 -11.95 -5.98 -8.58
CA PHE A 204 -11.36 -6.47 -9.81
C PHE A 204 -12.38 -7.39 -10.45
N ASP A 205 -12.74 -7.10 -11.67
CA ASP A 205 -13.39 -8.07 -12.52
C ASP A 205 -12.49 -9.32 -12.57
N GLU A 206 -13.11 -10.51 -12.59
CA GLU A 206 -12.35 -11.76 -12.73
C GLU A 206 -11.38 -11.62 -13.91
N ARG A 207 -10.09 -11.61 -13.60
CA ARG A 207 -9.04 -11.46 -14.60
C ARG A 207 -8.75 -12.85 -15.16
N ASN A 208 -9.50 -13.21 -16.19
CA ASN A 208 -9.28 -14.43 -16.93
C ASN A 208 -8.03 -14.28 -17.82
N GLU A 209 -7.19 -15.31 -17.84
CA GLU A 209 -6.06 -15.45 -18.79
C GLU A 209 -4.79 -14.63 -18.46
N LEU A 210 -4.48 -14.43 -17.18
CA LEU A 210 -3.14 -13.94 -16.81
C LEU A 210 -2.10 -15.06 -16.97
N SER A 211 -0.93 -14.72 -17.49
CA SER A 211 0.22 -15.62 -17.42
C SER A 211 0.74 -15.71 -15.98
N ASN A 212 1.40 -16.81 -15.63
CA ASN A 212 2.04 -16.94 -14.32
C ASN A 212 3.01 -15.80 -14.05
N TYR A 213 3.69 -15.30 -15.09
CA TYR A 213 4.54 -14.12 -14.97
C TYR A 213 3.78 -12.89 -14.52
N GLN A 214 2.65 -12.57 -15.15
CA GLN A 214 1.86 -11.39 -14.79
C GLN A 214 1.35 -11.48 -13.34
N ILE A 215 0.90 -12.67 -12.96
CA ILE A 215 0.42 -12.95 -11.59
C ILE A 215 1.52 -12.64 -10.56
N GLU A 216 2.71 -13.19 -10.76
CA GLU A 216 3.82 -12.98 -9.82
C GLU A 216 4.38 -11.56 -9.90
N ALA A 217 4.56 -11.00 -11.10
CA ALA A 217 5.08 -9.65 -11.26
C ALA A 217 4.18 -8.57 -10.63
N GLU A 218 2.85 -8.73 -10.70
CA GLU A 218 1.92 -7.82 -10.05
C GLU A 218 1.95 -7.94 -8.53
N ALA A 219 1.96 -9.17 -8.00
CA ALA A 219 2.06 -9.40 -6.55
C ALA A 219 3.39 -8.88 -5.99
N GLU A 220 4.47 -9.08 -6.72
CA GLU A 220 5.80 -8.63 -6.35
C GLU A 220 5.93 -7.11 -6.37
N PHE A 221 5.42 -6.45 -7.42
CA PHE A 221 5.37 -4.99 -7.48
C PHE A 221 4.58 -4.40 -6.30
N VAL A 222 3.42 -4.99 -5.97
CA VAL A 222 2.63 -4.56 -4.80
C VAL A 222 3.43 -4.73 -3.51
N THR A 223 4.15 -5.85 -3.37
CA THR A 223 4.99 -6.15 -2.21
C THR A 223 6.10 -5.11 -2.05
N GLU A 224 6.85 -4.84 -3.12
CA GLU A 224 7.92 -3.84 -3.12
C GLU A 224 7.42 -2.45 -2.71
N MET A 225 6.33 -2.00 -3.33
CA MET A 225 5.77 -0.69 -3.05
C MET A 225 5.22 -0.57 -1.62
N VAL A 226 4.51 -1.59 -1.12
CA VAL A 226 4.00 -1.61 0.26
C VAL A 226 5.15 -1.58 1.26
N LEU A 227 6.17 -2.42 1.08
CA LEU A 227 7.33 -2.46 1.95
C LEU A 227 8.10 -1.14 1.92
N GLY A 228 8.31 -0.56 0.73
CA GLY A 228 8.94 0.75 0.58
C GLY A 228 8.17 1.87 1.30
N VAL A 229 6.84 1.88 1.23
CA VAL A 229 6.00 2.83 2.00
C VAL A 229 6.16 2.61 3.51
N LEU A 230 6.33 1.38 3.97
CA LEU A 230 6.60 1.06 5.37
C LEU A 230 8.05 1.36 5.79
N GLY A 231 8.92 1.75 4.85
CA GLY A 231 10.33 2.03 5.07
C GLY A 231 11.21 0.79 5.15
N VAL A 232 10.72 -0.36 4.67
CA VAL A 232 11.46 -1.63 4.65
C VAL A 232 12.17 -1.76 3.32
N GLU A 233 13.49 -2.01 3.35
CA GLU A 233 14.24 -2.38 2.13
C GLU A 233 13.86 -3.77 1.67
N TYR A 234 13.56 -3.89 0.38
CA TYR A 234 13.18 -5.13 -0.27
C TYR A 234 13.80 -5.20 -1.66
N ASP A 235 14.33 -6.35 -2.02
CA ASP A 235 14.91 -6.61 -3.34
C ASP A 235 14.07 -7.68 -4.07
N PRO A 236 13.29 -7.29 -5.08
CA PRO A 236 12.41 -8.19 -5.83
C PRO A 236 13.16 -9.09 -6.82
N THR A 237 14.44 -8.85 -7.10
CA THR A 237 15.20 -9.48 -8.21
C THR A 237 15.22 -11.00 -8.13
N SER A 238 15.13 -11.59 -6.94
CA SER A 238 15.16 -13.05 -6.77
C SER A 238 13.91 -13.77 -7.28
N TYR A 239 12.77 -13.08 -7.42
CA TYR A 239 11.51 -13.67 -7.89
C TYR A 239 11.30 -13.52 -9.41
N LEU A 240 11.89 -12.49 -10.00
CA LEU A 240 11.68 -12.14 -11.41
C LEU A 240 12.81 -12.66 -12.34
N ASP A 241 13.84 -13.29 -11.79
CA ASP A 241 14.93 -13.89 -12.57
C ASP A 241 14.41 -14.97 -13.52
N GLY A 242 14.50 -14.68 -14.83
CA GLY A 242 14.12 -15.60 -15.89
C GLY A 242 12.84 -15.25 -16.65
N TYR A 243 12.21 -14.13 -16.38
CA TYR A 243 10.98 -13.70 -17.04
C TYR A 243 11.20 -12.72 -18.21
N ASN A 244 10.28 -12.75 -19.17
CA ASN A 244 10.43 -12.09 -20.47
C ASN A 244 9.82 -10.67 -20.45
N ALA A 245 10.62 -9.64 -20.72
CA ALA A 245 10.24 -8.22 -20.77
C ALA A 245 9.05 -7.91 -21.72
N ALA A 246 8.70 -8.80 -22.64
CA ALA A 246 7.56 -8.61 -23.55
C ALA A 246 6.17 -8.63 -22.82
N GLU A 247 6.08 -9.22 -21.63
CA GLU A 247 4.84 -9.30 -20.86
C GLU A 247 4.64 -8.12 -19.91
N GLU A 248 5.69 -7.39 -19.60
CA GLU A 248 5.67 -6.19 -18.73
C GLU A 248 4.73 -5.08 -19.28
N ASN A 249 4.54 -5.05 -20.59
CA ASN A 249 3.63 -4.08 -21.23
C ASN A 249 2.14 -4.31 -20.95
N LYS A 250 1.76 -5.44 -20.36
CA LYS A 250 0.38 -5.80 -20.03
C LYS A 250 -0.01 -5.40 -18.60
N ILE A 251 0.95 -4.97 -17.76
CA ILE A 251 0.71 -4.55 -16.38
C ILE A 251 0.00 -3.19 -16.35
N ASN A 252 -1.11 -3.12 -15.62
CA ASN A 252 -1.85 -1.88 -15.40
C ASN A 252 -1.46 -1.23 -14.06
N TYR A 253 -0.47 -0.35 -14.09
CA TYR A 253 0.04 0.31 -12.87
C TYR A 253 -1.00 1.17 -12.18
N THR A 254 -1.94 1.80 -12.90
CA THR A 254 -3.04 2.57 -12.29
C THR A 254 -3.91 1.69 -11.38
N GLU A 255 -4.18 0.44 -11.78
CA GLU A 255 -4.93 -0.48 -10.92
C GLU A 255 -4.06 -0.99 -9.77
N LEU A 256 -2.78 -1.30 -10.00
CA LEU A 256 -1.88 -1.74 -8.94
C LEU A 256 -1.69 -0.69 -7.82
N ILE A 257 -1.67 0.59 -8.16
CA ILE A 257 -1.63 1.66 -7.15
C ILE A 257 -2.85 1.60 -6.22
N LYS A 258 -4.03 1.26 -6.72
CA LYS A 258 -5.23 1.05 -5.89
C LYS A 258 -5.11 -0.22 -5.03
N VAL A 259 -4.45 -1.25 -5.54
CA VAL A 259 -4.15 -2.48 -4.78
C VAL A 259 -3.26 -2.16 -3.58
N ILE A 260 -2.19 -1.40 -3.78
CA ILE A 260 -1.29 -0.97 -2.72
C ILE A 260 -2.05 -0.24 -1.61
N ASP A 261 -2.95 0.69 -1.95
CA ASP A 261 -3.83 1.36 -0.98
C ASP A 261 -4.66 0.38 -0.15
N ASN A 262 -5.12 -0.71 -0.75
CA ASN A 262 -5.95 -1.69 -0.04
C ASN A 262 -5.13 -2.62 0.85
N VAL A 263 -3.95 -3.03 0.41
CA VAL A 263 -3.02 -3.77 1.27
C VAL A 263 -2.63 -2.91 2.48
N LEU A 264 -2.25 -1.65 2.26
CA LEU A 264 -1.88 -0.73 3.34
C LEU A 264 -3.02 -0.45 4.34
N LYS A 265 -4.29 -0.51 3.93
CA LYS A 265 -5.43 -0.41 4.85
C LYS A 265 -5.51 -1.58 5.84
N LEU A 266 -4.98 -2.74 5.47
CA LEU A 266 -4.91 -3.90 6.35
C LEU A 266 -3.68 -3.83 7.27
N VAL A 267 -2.66 -3.06 6.90
CA VAL A 267 -1.48 -2.89 7.75
C VAL A 267 -1.83 -2.04 8.97
N PRO A 268 -1.65 -2.56 10.20
CA PRO A 268 -1.87 -1.77 11.41
C PRO A 268 -1.03 -0.50 11.44
N LYS A 269 -1.63 0.62 11.88
CA LYS A 269 -0.97 1.94 11.94
C LYS A 269 0.29 2.00 12.82
N CYS A 270 0.49 0.99 13.66
CA CYS A 270 1.70 0.89 14.49
C CYS A 270 2.89 0.27 13.73
N ILE A 271 2.63 -0.33 12.56
CA ILE A 271 3.65 -0.93 11.69
C ILE A 271 4.22 0.16 10.76
N GLY A 272 5.50 0.08 10.54
CA GLY A 272 6.23 1.10 9.81
C GLY A 272 6.75 2.19 10.73
N GLY A 273 7.66 3.00 10.24
CA GLY A 273 8.23 4.08 11.03
C GLY A 273 7.26 5.25 11.13
N LYS A 274 7.30 5.93 12.26
CA LYS A 274 6.56 7.18 12.43
C LYS A 274 7.37 8.32 11.80
N TRP A 275 6.70 9.14 11.02
CA TRP A 275 7.22 10.45 10.69
C TRP A 275 6.94 11.36 11.90
N GLU A 276 7.99 11.82 12.56
CA GLU A 276 7.83 12.86 13.56
C GLU A 276 7.58 14.20 12.83
N PRO A 277 6.52 14.93 13.20
CA PRO A 277 6.17 16.20 12.57
C PRO A 277 7.20 17.31 12.83
#